data_48b55e74f7b0c2c70fe5c477e7c26267
#
_entry.id   48b55e74f7b0c2c70fe5c477e7c26267
#
_cell.length_a   1.000
_cell.length_b   1.000
_cell.length_c   1.000
_cell.angle_alpha   90.00
_cell.angle_beta   90.00
_cell.angle_gamma   90.00
#
_symmetry.space_group_name_H-M   'P 1'
#
loop_
_entity.id
_entity.type
_entity.pdbx_description
1 polymer ?
#
loop_
_entity_poly.entity_id
_entity_poly.type
_entity_poly.pdbx_seq_one_letter_code
_entity_poly.pdbx_strand_id
1 'polypeptide(L)'
;MEQQKRVLFGTMPDGTAVEAVTLEKGKLSCRILTYGGAVQSLVVPGRDGNPVDVVLGFDSLEDYRKQDKYIGALIGRYGNRIGGASFSLNGTEYPLAANDGENHLHGGPGGFDKQVWTVEEQTGDRLTLSLQSPDGQEGYPGSLSVQVTYTLTEAGLTIGYRAKCDRDTLCNLTNHTYFNLSGHQSGPVTGQYIQLAASRYTPTVPGSIPTGELAPVEGTPMDLRQGLPIGQRVDEDFPQLTMAGGYDHNWCIDDSDGSLRLAARAWSKETGIVMETWTTQPGVQFYSGNYLDGCPAGKGGAPYAKRWGFCLETQHYPDSPHHPNFPSTVLPAGAEYRQTTEYRFAAE
;
A
#
# COMPACT_ATOMS: atom_id res chain seq x y z
N MET A 1 23.45 -16.51 -20.64
CA MET A 1 22.00 -16.60 -21.02
C MET A 1 21.31 -15.55 -20.19
N GLU A 2 20.84 -14.44 -20.78
CA GLU A 2 19.96 -13.50 -20.08
C GLU A 2 18.72 -14.27 -19.62
N GLN A 3 18.55 -14.42 -18.32
CA GLN A 3 17.34 -14.98 -17.76
C GLN A 3 16.15 -14.13 -18.22
N GLN A 4 15.13 -14.76 -18.76
CA GLN A 4 13.93 -14.09 -19.25
C GLN A 4 13.26 -13.40 -18.06
N LYS A 5 13.49 -12.08 -17.89
CA LYS A 5 13.02 -11.30 -16.72
C LYS A 5 11.50 -11.04 -16.72
N ARG A 6 10.79 -11.50 -17.77
CA ARG A 6 9.34 -11.41 -17.94
C ARG A 6 8.79 -12.76 -18.34
N VAL A 7 7.89 -13.30 -17.56
CA VAL A 7 7.32 -14.64 -17.76
C VAL A 7 5.81 -14.62 -17.57
N LEU A 8 5.11 -15.53 -18.26
CA LEU A 8 3.68 -15.74 -18.00
C LEU A 8 3.49 -16.23 -16.56
N PHE A 9 2.67 -15.52 -15.80
CA PHE A 9 2.27 -15.89 -14.43
C PHE A 9 0.93 -16.63 -14.42
N GLY A 10 0.04 -16.27 -15.33
CA GLY A 10 -1.27 -16.92 -15.48
C GLY A 10 -2.09 -16.24 -16.57
N THR A 11 -3.31 -16.71 -16.76
CA THR A 11 -4.24 -16.19 -17.76
C THR A 11 -5.59 -15.89 -17.09
N MET A 12 -6.12 -14.70 -17.32
CA MET A 12 -7.46 -14.32 -16.87
C MET A 12 -8.53 -15.10 -17.60
N PRO A 13 -9.78 -15.22 -17.08
CA PRO A 13 -10.85 -15.96 -17.72
C PRO A 13 -11.22 -15.47 -19.13
N ASP A 14 -10.97 -14.19 -19.43
CA ASP A 14 -11.17 -13.57 -20.74
C ASP A 14 -10.02 -13.82 -21.72
N GLY A 15 -8.99 -14.58 -21.32
CA GLY A 15 -7.81 -14.87 -22.11
C GLY A 15 -6.67 -13.86 -21.96
N THR A 16 -6.83 -12.79 -21.17
CA THR A 16 -5.78 -11.79 -20.93
C THR A 16 -4.61 -12.42 -20.18
N ALA A 17 -3.40 -12.30 -20.73
CA ALA A 17 -2.18 -12.80 -20.08
C ALA A 17 -1.80 -11.91 -18.89
N VAL A 18 -1.49 -12.53 -17.76
CA VAL A 18 -0.87 -11.90 -16.61
C VAL A 18 0.59 -12.31 -16.54
N GLU A 19 1.47 -11.35 -16.47
CA GLU A 19 2.91 -11.58 -16.50
C GLU A 19 3.53 -11.20 -15.16
N ALA A 20 4.63 -11.86 -14.85
CA ALA A 20 5.53 -11.51 -13.75
C ALA A 20 6.83 -10.95 -14.31
N VAL A 21 7.20 -9.77 -13.84
CA VAL A 21 8.43 -9.08 -14.23
C VAL A 21 9.39 -9.07 -13.04
N THR A 22 10.62 -9.54 -13.26
CA THR A 22 11.65 -9.52 -12.22
C THR A 22 12.64 -8.39 -12.49
N LEU A 23 12.84 -7.52 -11.50
CA LEU A 23 13.86 -6.49 -11.44
C LEU A 23 15.01 -6.97 -10.56
N GLU A 24 16.24 -6.62 -10.92
CA GLU A 24 17.44 -6.98 -10.15
C GLU A 24 18.39 -5.79 -10.08
N LYS A 25 18.94 -5.55 -8.88
CA LYS A 25 19.98 -4.54 -8.66
C LYS A 25 20.89 -4.94 -7.51
N GLY A 26 22.15 -5.17 -7.79
CA GLY A 26 23.10 -5.63 -6.76
C GLY A 26 22.64 -6.95 -6.14
N LYS A 27 22.36 -6.93 -4.83
CA LYS A 27 21.85 -8.10 -4.09
C LYS A 27 20.33 -8.11 -3.95
N LEU A 28 19.63 -7.12 -4.49
CA LEU A 28 18.18 -6.99 -4.39
C LEU A 28 17.52 -7.55 -5.64
N SER A 29 16.35 -8.19 -5.43
CA SER A 29 15.44 -8.53 -6.52
C SER A 29 13.99 -8.22 -6.12
N CYS A 30 13.19 -7.80 -7.09
CA CYS A 30 11.78 -7.51 -6.91
C CYS A 30 10.99 -8.12 -8.06
N ARG A 31 9.94 -8.87 -7.73
CA ARG A 31 9.03 -9.45 -8.73
C ARG A 31 7.68 -8.77 -8.65
N ILE A 32 7.22 -8.23 -9.78
CA ILE A 32 5.98 -7.47 -9.90
C ILE A 32 5.08 -8.17 -10.91
N LEU A 33 3.80 -8.28 -10.59
CA LEU A 33 2.77 -8.85 -11.47
C LEU A 33 2.08 -7.73 -12.25
N THR A 34 1.70 -7.99 -13.49
CA THR A 34 0.82 -7.08 -14.24
C THR A 34 -0.61 -7.07 -13.69
N TYR A 35 -1.06 -8.11 -12.99
CA TYR A 35 -2.33 -8.09 -12.27
C TYR A 35 -2.18 -7.27 -10.98
N GLY A 36 -2.95 -6.18 -10.90
CA GLY A 36 -2.91 -5.25 -9.78
C GLY A 36 -1.59 -4.49 -9.62
N GLY A 37 -0.62 -4.62 -10.53
CA GLY A 37 0.73 -4.12 -10.34
C GLY A 37 1.40 -4.69 -9.07
N ALA A 38 0.99 -5.89 -8.63
CA ALA A 38 1.30 -6.38 -7.30
C ALA A 38 2.79 -6.73 -7.12
N VAL A 39 3.39 -6.22 -6.04
CA VAL A 39 4.71 -6.65 -5.57
C VAL A 39 4.57 -8.06 -4.99
N GLN A 40 4.97 -9.07 -5.76
CA GLN A 40 4.84 -10.47 -5.38
C GLN A 40 6.00 -10.93 -4.48
N SER A 41 7.22 -10.40 -4.72
CA SER A 41 8.42 -10.76 -3.99
C SER A 41 9.37 -9.56 -3.94
N LEU A 42 10.02 -9.36 -2.82
CA LEU A 42 11.08 -8.38 -2.64
C LEU A 42 12.17 -8.99 -1.77
N VAL A 43 13.27 -9.36 -2.40
CA VAL A 43 14.38 -10.04 -1.73
C VAL A 43 15.47 -9.03 -1.41
N VAL A 44 15.87 -8.99 -0.14
CA VAL A 44 16.92 -8.13 0.39
C VAL A 44 17.89 -8.96 1.23
N PRO A 45 19.17 -8.56 1.38
CA PRO A 45 20.11 -9.29 2.22
C PRO A 45 19.86 -9.03 3.71
N GLY A 46 19.86 -10.09 4.52
CA GLY A 46 19.97 -9.98 5.97
C GLY A 46 21.39 -9.62 6.42
N ARG A 47 21.61 -9.46 7.76
CA ARG A 47 22.94 -9.13 8.31
C ARG A 47 24.02 -10.16 8.00
N ASP A 48 23.64 -11.41 7.81
CA ASP A 48 24.52 -12.52 7.43
C ASP A 48 24.76 -12.57 5.91
N GLY A 49 24.15 -11.67 5.14
CA GLY A 49 24.22 -11.60 3.69
C GLY A 49 23.30 -12.59 2.96
N ASN A 50 22.55 -13.41 3.69
CA ASN A 50 21.58 -14.33 3.09
C ASN A 50 20.36 -13.56 2.54
N PRO A 51 19.80 -14.00 1.41
CA PRO A 51 18.62 -13.38 0.83
C PRO A 51 17.38 -13.68 1.68
N VAL A 52 16.58 -12.65 1.96
CA VAL A 52 15.30 -12.74 2.68
C VAL A 52 14.21 -12.11 1.82
N ASP A 53 13.16 -12.85 1.49
CA ASP A 53 11.98 -12.30 0.84
C ASP A 53 11.06 -11.67 1.89
N VAL A 54 11.03 -10.34 1.91
CA VAL A 54 10.43 -9.54 2.99
C VAL A 54 8.97 -9.14 2.73
N VAL A 55 8.31 -9.69 1.71
CA VAL A 55 6.91 -9.35 1.40
C VAL A 55 6.04 -10.59 1.26
N LEU A 56 4.78 -10.48 1.67
CA LEU A 56 3.78 -11.51 1.43
C LEU A 56 3.36 -11.53 -0.04
N GLY A 57 2.98 -12.70 -0.54
CA GLY A 57 2.53 -12.89 -1.92
C GLY A 57 2.05 -14.33 -2.15
N PHE A 58 1.57 -14.63 -3.34
CA PHE A 58 1.09 -15.96 -3.72
C PHE A 58 1.85 -16.50 -4.91
N ASP A 59 1.78 -17.83 -5.09
CA ASP A 59 2.44 -18.52 -6.20
C ASP A 59 1.56 -18.65 -7.44
N SER A 60 0.26 -18.38 -7.33
CA SER A 60 -0.68 -18.48 -8.43
C SER A 60 -1.53 -17.24 -8.63
N LEU A 61 -1.93 -16.97 -9.89
CA LEU A 61 -2.90 -15.93 -10.23
C LEU A 61 -4.27 -16.20 -9.59
N GLU A 62 -4.65 -17.45 -9.46
CA GLU A 62 -5.93 -17.83 -8.87
C GLU A 62 -6.03 -17.37 -7.41
N ASP A 63 -4.95 -17.51 -6.63
CA ASP A 63 -4.91 -17.06 -5.24
C ASP A 63 -4.96 -15.52 -5.14
N TYR A 64 -4.28 -14.80 -6.05
CA TYR A 64 -4.41 -13.33 -6.16
C TYR A 64 -5.83 -12.88 -6.49
N ARG A 65 -6.58 -13.65 -7.27
CA ARG A 65 -7.97 -13.35 -7.64
C ARG A 65 -8.98 -13.70 -6.56
N LYS A 66 -8.69 -14.71 -5.74
CA LYS A 66 -9.57 -15.18 -4.65
C LYS A 66 -9.44 -14.33 -3.37
N GLN A 67 -8.26 -13.76 -3.12
CA GLN A 67 -8.02 -13.01 -1.91
C GLN A 67 -8.71 -11.64 -1.94
N ASP A 68 -9.05 -11.15 -0.76
CA ASP A 68 -9.70 -9.85 -0.50
C ASP A 68 -8.84 -8.93 0.40
N LYS A 69 -7.53 -9.21 0.50
CA LYS A 69 -6.59 -8.51 1.39
C LYS A 69 -5.65 -7.57 0.62
N TYR A 70 -5.83 -7.39 -0.68
CA TYR A 70 -5.06 -6.46 -1.53
C TYR A 70 -3.54 -6.74 -1.54
N ILE A 71 -3.10 -7.98 -1.30
CA ILE A 71 -1.69 -8.35 -1.09
C ILE A 71 -0.80 -7.80 -2.23
N GLY A 72 0.08 -6.86 -1.88
CA GLY A 72 1.08 -6.28 -2.76
C GLY A 72 0.57 -5.27 -3.79
N ALA A 73 -0.76 -5.10 -3.93
CA ALA A 73 -1.38 -4.44 -5.06
C ALA A 73 -1.26 -2.89 -5.06
N LEU A 74 -1.29 -2.31 -6.25
CA LEU A 74 -1.57 -0.90 -6.45
C LEU A 74 -3.03 -0.61 -6.15
N ILE A 75 -3.27 0.43 -5.39
CA ILE A 75 -4.60 0.86 -4.96
C ILE A 75 -4.97 2.17 -5.65
N GLY A 76 -6.16 2.19 -6.18
CA GLY A 76 -6.76 3.34 -6.86
C GLY A 76 -8.17 3.00 -7.42
N ARG A 77 -8.94 4.02 -7.81
CA ARG A 77 -8.58 5.44 -7.98
C ARG A 77 -8.36 6.18 -6.65
N TYR A 78 -8.93 5.65 -5.55
CA TYR A 78 -8.85 6.21 -4.23
C TYR A 78 -8.45 5.15 -3.19
N GLY A 79 -7.26 5.32 -2.60
CA GLY A 79 -6.76 4.46 -1.53
C GLY A 79 -7.46 4.74 -0.21
N ASN A 80 -7.67 3.68 0.58
CA ASN A 80 -8.42 3.70 1.83
C ASN A 80 -9.92 4.03 1.60
N ARG A 81 -10.60 4.60 2.60
CA ARG A 81 -12.08 4.72 2.63
C ARG A 81 -12.60 6.09 2.22
N ILE A 82 -13.83 6.07 1.67
CA ILE A 82 -14.71 7.24 1.54
C ILE A 82 -16.02 6.86 2.25
N GLY A 83 -16.35 7.60 3.31
CA GLY A 83 -17.51 7.36 4.15
C GLY A 83 -18.84 7.48 3.37
N GLY A 84 -19.81 6.61 3.70
CA GLY A 84 -21.14 6.61 3.06
C GLY A 84 -21.11 6.33 1.56
N ALA A 85 -19.98 5.83 1.01
CA ALA A 85 -19.81 5.47 -0.40
C ALA A 85 -20.32 6.58 -1.37
N SER A 86 -20.00 7.83 -1.09
CA SER A 86 -20.29 8.96 -1.99
C SER A 86 -19.34 10.13 -1.70
N PHE A 87 -19.23 11.06 -2.62
CA PHE A 87 -18.55 12.34 -2.40
C PHE A 87 -19.16 13.44 -3.26
N SER A 88 -19.01 14.69 -2.81
CA SER A 88 -19.41 15.86 -3.60
C SER A 88 -18.18 16.51 -4.22
N LEU A 89 -18.26 16.82 -5.52
CA LEU A 89 -17.23 17.55 -6.24
C LEU A 89 -17.89 18.58 -7.17
N ASN A 90 -17.51 19.84 -7.04
CA ASN A 90 -18.07 20.96 -7.83
C ASN A 90 -19.61 21.03 -7.81
N GLY A 91 -20.21 20.73 -6.66
CA GLY A 91 -21.68 20.76 -6.48
C GLY A 91 -22.42 19.55 -7.05
N THR A 92 -21.71 18.56 -7.58
CA THR A 92 -22.27 17.28 -8.03
C THR A 92 -21.94 16.18 -7.03
N GLU A 93 -22.93 15.37 -6.66
CA GLU A 93 -22.71 14.18 -5.84
C GLU A 93 -22.43 12.97 -6.74
N TYR A 94 -21.40 12.21 -6.36
CA TYR A 94 -20.95 11.01 -7.03
C TYR A 94 -21.13 9.80 -6.12
N PRO A 95 -22.13 8.94 -6.38
CA PRO A 95 -22.29 7.69 -5.66
C PRO A 95 -21.20 6.70 -6.08
N LEU A 96 -20.68 5.98 -5.10
CA LEU A 96 -19.66 4.94 -5.27
C LEU A 96 -20.20 3.57 -4.87
N ALA A 97 -19.51 2.49 -5.20
CA ALA A 97 -19.84 1.18 -4.69
C ALA A 97 -19.55 1.08 -3.19
N ALA A 98 -20.54 0.65 -2.40
CA ALA A 98 -20.36 0.31 -0.99
C ALA A 98 -19.80 -1.13 -0.90
N ASN A 99 -18.49 -1.26 -0.89
CA ASN A 99 -17.76 -2.53 -0.88
C ASN A 99 -17.12 -2.86 0.48
N ASP A 100 -17.32 -2.00 1.49
CA ASP A 100 -16.88 -2.21 2.87
C ASP A 100 -17.97 -1.71 3.85
N GLY A 101 -18.98 -2.55 4.09
CA GLY A 101 -20.19 -2.14 4.79
C GLY A 101 -20.94 -1.06 4.04
N GLU A 102 -21.11 0.13 4.67
CA GLU A 102 -21.74 1.30 4.05
C GLU A 102 -20.71 2.19 3.32
N ASN A 103 -19.43 1.86 3.38
CA ASN A 103 -18.36 2.69 2.89
C ASN A 103 -17.78 2.16 1.57
N HIS A 104 -17.09 3.03 0.87
CA HIS A 104 -16.27 2.67 -0.27
C HIS A 104 -14.83 2.45 0.17
N LEU A 105 -14.19 1.41 -0.31
CA LEU A 105 -12.82 1.03 0.03
C LEU A 105 -11.98 0.76 -1.22
N HIS A 106 -10.76 1.32 -1.23
CA HIS A 106 -9.69 1.00 -2.18
C HIS A 106 -10.07 1.09 -3.66
N GLY A 107 -10.95 2.03 -4.02
CA GLY A 107 -11.34 2.25 -5.42
C GLY A 107 -12.44 1.33 -5.92
N GLY A 108 -13.10 0.56 -5.01
CA GLY A 108 -14.26 -0.27 -5.32
C GLY A 108 -13.95 -1.70 -5.74
N PRO A 109 -14.99 -2.51 -6.02
CA PRO A 109 -14.85 -3.93 -6.36
C PRO A 109 -14.07 -4.17 -7.65
N GLY A 110 -14.05 -3.22 -8.58
CA GLY A 110 -13.25 -3.23 -9.81
C GLY A 110 -12.05 -2.29 -9.75
N GLY A 111 -11.50 -2.04 -8.56
CA GLY A 111 -10.36 -1.16 -8.34
C GLY A 111 -9.09 -1.57 -9.08
N PHE A 112 -8.05 -0.79 -8.94
CA PHE A 112 -6.79 -0.96 -9.68
C PHE A 112 -6.06 -2.26 -9.33
N ASP A 113 -6.29 -2.81 -8.15
CA ASP A 113 -5.81 -4.11 -7.69
C ASP A 113 -6.38 -5.30 -8.46
N LYS A 114 -7.52 -5.12 -9.14
CA LYS A 114 -8.20 -6.14 -9.97
C LYS A 114 -7.91 -6.00 -11.47
N GLN A 115 -7.18 -4.97 -11.88
CA GLN A 115 -6.89 -4.68 -13.29
C GLN A 115 -5.60 -5.35 -13.74
N VAL A 116 -5.54 -5.73 -15.02
CA VAL A 116 -4.28 -6.14 -15.67
C VAL A 116 -3.65 -4.90 -16.28
N TRP A 117 -2.50 -4.50 -15.74
CA TRP A 117 -1.76 -3.31 -16.18
C TRP A 117 -0.93 -3.62 -17.42
N THR A 118 -0.79 -2.63 -18.29
CA THR A 118 0.05 -2.71 -19.48
C THR A 118 1.51 -2.39 -19.13
N VAL A 119 2.45 -3.19 -19.61
CA VAL A 119 3.88 -2.90 -19.51
C VAL A 119 4.28 -1.91 -20.61
N GLU A 120 4.64 -0.69 -20.22
CA GLU A 120 5.11 0.37 -21.12
C GLU A 120 6.63 0.32 -21.34
N GLU A 121 7.37 0.09 -20.27
CA GLU A 121 8.82 0.03 -20.29
C GLU A 121 9.31 -1.02 -19.30
N GLN A 122 10.34 -1.75 -19.68
CA GLN A 122 11.06 -2.68 -18.81
C GLN A 122 12.55 -2.64 -19.11
N THR A 123 13.34 -2.47 -18.04
CA THR A 123 14.80 -2.68 -18.02
C THR A 123 15.16 -3.71 -16.96
N GLY A 124 16.47 -3.89 -16.69
CA GLY A 124 16.92 -4.80 -15.62
C GLY A 124 16.49 -4.40 -14.22
N ASP A 125 16.32 -3.10 -13.97
CA ASP A 125 16.07 -2.53 -12.66
C ASP A 125 14.85 -1.57 -12.62
N ARG A 126 14.09 -1.46 -13.73
CA ARG A 126 12.95 -0.57 -13.86
C ARG A 126 11.80 -1.22 -14.62
N LEU A 127 10.58 -0.98 -14.13
CA LEU A 127 9.33 -1.38 -14.78
C LEU A 127 8.35 -0.20 -14.72
N THR A 128 7.81 0.19 -15.87
CA THR A 128 6.71 1.17 -15.95
C THR A 128 5.45 0.45 -16.41
N LEU A 129 4.41 0.54 -15.60
CA LEU A 129 3.07 0.04 -15.87
C LEU A 129 2.11 1.19 -16.15
N SER A 130 1.15 1.00 -17.04
CA SER A 130 0.07 1.94 -17.29
C SER A 130 -1.30 1.33 -17.17
N LEU A 131 -2.29 2.16 -16.84
CA LEU A 131 -3.69 1.80 -16.79
C LEU A 131 -4.54 2.97 -17.28
N GLN A 132 -5.58 2.68 -18.08
CA GLN A 132 -6.62 3.63 -18.44
C GLN A 132 -7.87 3.32 -17.62
N SER A 133 -8.31 4.28 -16.82
CA SER A 133 -9.54 4.19 -16.02
C SER A 133 -10.59 5.11 -16.68
N PRO A 134 -11.59 4.55 -17.37
CA PRO A 134 -12.57 5.33 -18.12
C PRO A 134 -13.46 6.20 -17.21
N ASP A 135 -14.07 7.25 -17.79
CA ASP A 135 -15.07 8.08 -17.10
C ASP A 135 -16.18 7.21 -16.52
N GLY A 136 -16.50 7.43 -15.24
CA GLY A 136 -17.54 6.69 -14.52
C GLY A 136 -17.11 5.32 -13.97
N GLN A 137 -15.88 4.85 -14.20
CA GLN A 137 -15.42 3.61 -13.58
C GLN A 137 -15.49 3.72 -12.05
N GLU A 138 -16.14 2.73 -11.41
CA GLU A 138 -16.40 2.70 -9.96
C GLU A 138 -17.09 3.97 -9.41
N GLY A 139 -17.75 4.78 -10.27
CA GLY A 139 -18.44 6.01 -9.90
C GLY A 139 -17.59 7.29 -9.98
N TYR A 140 -16.31 7.21 -10.30
CA TYR A 140 -15.43 8.37 -10.37
C TYR A 140 -15.53 9.10 -11.71
N PRO A 141 -15.64 10.46 -11.70
CA PRO A 141 -15.71 11.24 -12.95
C PRO A 141 -14.37 11.33 -13.66
N GLY A 142 -14.43 11.46 -14.98
CA GLY A 142 -13.32 11.69 -15.90
C GLY A 142 -12.52 10.44 -16.25
N SER A 143 -11.92 10.48 -17.43
CA SER A 143 -11.00 9.44 -17.91
C SER A 143 -9.60 9.69 -17.34
N LEU A 144 -9.14 8.80 -16.47
CA LEU A 144 -7.85 8.90 -15.79
C LEU A 144 -6.82 8.00 -16.45
N SER A 145 -5.74 8.61 -16.97
CA SER A 145 -4.54 7.87 -17.38
C SER A 145 -3.59 7.76 -16.21
N VAL A 146 -3.20 6.55 -15.86
CA VAL A 146 -2.28 6.29 -14.73
C VAL A 146 -1.03 5.61 -15.23
N GLN A 147 0.11 6.01 -14.68
CA GLN A 147 1.40 5.39 -14.90
C GLN A 147 2.10 5.19 -13.55
N VAL A 148 2.58 3.97 -13.31
CA VAL A 148 3.34 3.64 -12.10
C VAL A 148 4.67 3.05 -12.51
N THR A 149 5.75 3.60 -11.96
CA THR A 149 7.12 3.16 -12.23
C THR A 149 7.74 2.58 -10.98
N TYR A 150 8.12 1.32 -11.04
CA TYR A 150 8.95 0.64 -10.07
C TYR A 150 10.41 0.76 -10.47
N THR A 151 11.25 1.25 -9.57
CA THR A 151 12.69 1.32 -9.79
C THR A 151 13.40 0.63 -8.63
N LEU A 152 14.14 -0.42 -8.93
CA LEU A 152 14.98 -1.10 -7.96
C LEU A 152 16.36 -0.46 -7.96
N THR A 153 16.79 0.06 -6.82
CA THR A 153 18.11 0.63 -6.62
C THR A 153 18.95 -0.28 -5.71
N GLU A 154 20.21 0.03 -5.48
CA GLU A 154 21.02 -0.69 -4.49
C GLU A 154 20.54 -0.45 -3.05
N ALA A 155 19.80 0.65 -2.83
CA ALA A 155 19.23 1.00 -1.54
C ALA A 155 17.83 0.40 -1.29
N GLY A 156 17.09 0.03 -2.34
CA GLY A 156 15.73 -0.48 -2.18
C GLY A 156 14.81 -0.25 -3.38
N LEU A 157 13.50 -0.24 -3.13
CA LEU A 157 12.45 -0.11 -4.14
C LEU A 157 11.81 1.27 -4.08
N THR A 158 11.81 1.97 -5.21
CA THR A 158 11.07 3.22 -5.42
C THR A 158 9.83 2.96 -6.26
N ILE A 159 8.67 3.48 -5.83
CA ILE A 159 7.41 3.48 -6.57
C ILE A 159 7.03 4.93 -6.88
N GLY A 160 7.10 5.31 -8.15
CA GLY A 160 6.69 6.62 -8.64
C GLY A 160 5.33 6.54 -9.32
N TYR A 161 4.41 7.42 -8.91
CA TYR A 161 3.05 7.47 -9.45
C TYR A 161 2.85 8.74 -10.27
N ARG A 162 2.21 8.62 -11.42
CA ARG A 162 1.73 9.74 -12.23
C ARG A 162 0.33 9.45 -12.72
N ALA A 163 -0.53 10.45 -12.65
CA ALA A 163 -1.86 10.34 -13.24
C ALA A 163 -2.32 11.69 -13.80
N LYS A 164 -3.19 11.64 -14.81
CA LYS A 164 -3.80 12.81 -15.42
C LYS A 164 -5.24 12.48 -15.83
N CYS A 165 -6.17 13.37 -15.50
CA CYS A 165 -7.58 13.22 -15.82
C CYS A 165 -8.04 14.34 -16.78
N ASP A 166 -8.99 14.01 -17.65
CA ASP A 166 -9.62 14.98 -18.56
C ASP A 166 -10.70 15.86 -17.87
N ARG A 167 -11.10 15.49 -16.64
CA ARG A 167 -12.06 16.21 -15.79
C ARG A 167 -11.55 16.27 -14.36
N ASP A 168 -12.10 17.18 -13.56
CA ASP A 168 -11.88 17.17 -12.11
C ASP A 168 -12.35 15.83 -11.53
N THR A 169 -11.50 15.22 -10.72
CA THR A 169 -11.76 13.91 -10.10
C THR A 169 -11.08 13.80 -8.75
N LEU A 170 -11.29 12.70 -8.04
CA LEU A 170 -10.47 12.32 -6.89
C LEU A 170 -9.35 11.38 -7.34
N CYS A 171 -8.15 11.58 -6.76
CA CYS A 171 -7.01 10.70 -7.00
C CYS A 171 -6.18 10.58 -5.71
N ASN A 172 -6.08 9.38 -5.18
CA ASN A 172 -5.27 9.04 -4.01
C ASN A 172 -4.70 7.63 -4.20
N LEU A 173 -3.51 7.53 -4.80
CA LEU A 173 -2.90 6.25 -5.14
C LEU A 173 -1.95 5.80 -4.04
N THR A 174 -1.93 4.49 -3.77
CA THR A 174 -1.00 3.88 -2.83
C THR A 174 -0.65 2.44 -3.25
N ASN A 175 0.17 1.75 -2.45
CA ASN A 175 0.51 0.36 -2.62
C ASN A 175 0.29 -0.40 -1.30
N HIS A 176 -0.34 -1.56 -1.38
CA HIS A 176 -0.75 -2.38 -0.24
C HIS A 176 0.18 -3.59 -0.03
N THR A 177 1.50 -3.35 -0.07
CA THR A 177 2.49 -4.39 0.23
C THR A 177 2.50 -4.71 1.71
N TYR A 178 2.40 -6.00 2.03
CA TYR A 178 2.58 -6.51 3.39
C TYR A 178 4.03 -6.93 3.59
N PHE A 179 4.70 -6.29 4.53
CA PHE A 179 6.09 -6.56 4.88
C PHE A 179 6.19 -7.53 6.06
N ASN A 180 7.20 -8.40 6.00
CA ASN A 180 7.68 -9.19 7.10
C ASN A 180 9.22 -9.26 7.02
N LEU A 181 9.89 -8.44 7.81
CA LEU A 181 11.34 -8.27 7.74
C LEU A 181 12.14 -9.47 8.28
N SER A 182 11.46 -10.44 8.88
CA SER A 182 12.04 -11.75 9.23
C SER A 182 11.89 -12.79 8.11
N GLY A 183 11.21 -12.43 7.01
CA GLY A 183 10.87 -13.29 5.88
C GLY A 183 9.36 -13.61 5.84
N HIS A 184 8.81 -13.70 4.63
CA HIS A 184 7.35 -13.85 4.43
C HIS A 184 6.73 -15.08 5.12
N GLN A 185 7.53 -16.09 5.47
CA GLN A 185 7.07 -17.33 6.09
C GLN A 185 7.47 -17.45 7.56
N SER A 186 8.05 -16.41 8.18
CA SER A 186 8.61 -16.47 9.53
C SER A 186 7.56 -16.39 10.65
N GLY A 187 6.29 -16.15 10.34
CA GLY A 187 5.23 -16.00 11.33
C GLY A 187 4.85 -14.54 11.61
N PRO A 188 4.24 -14.26 12.77
CA PRO A 188 3.74 -12.93 13.09
C PRO A 188 4.84 -11.87 13.21
N VAL A 189 4.54 -10.65 12.73
CA VAL A 189 5.45 -9.48 12.81
C VAL A 189 5.47 -8.79 14.17
N THR A 190 4.81 -9.35 15.18
CA THR A 190 4.66 -8.75 16.52
C THR A 190 5.97 -8.50 17.24
N GLY A 191 7.03 -9.27 16.92
CA GLY A 191 8.40 -9.09 17.44
C GLY A 191 9.23 -8.06 16.69
N GLN A 192 8.76 -7.60 15.53
CA GLN A 192 9.42 -6.58 14.73
C GLN A 192 9.06 -5.18 15.24
N TYR A 193 9.93 -4.23 14.99
CA TYR A 193 9.81 -2.87 15.50
C TYR A 193 9.27 -1.93 14.44
N ILE A 194 8.51 -0.94 14.89
CA ILE A 194 7.99 0.15 14.07
C ILE A 194 8.23 1.49 14.75
N GLN A 195 8.65 2.48 13.98
CA GLN A 195 8.78 3.87 14.35
C GLN A 195 8.10 4.73 13.30
N LEU A 196 7.26 5.68 13.70
CA LEU A 196 6.56 6.58 12.79
C LEU A 196 6.98 8.04 13.06
N ALA A 197 7.31 8.77 11.99
CA ALA A 197 7.67 10.19 12.03
C ALA A 197 6.39 11.06 12.02
N ALA A 198 5.54 10.87 13.03
CA ALA A 198 4.25 11.53 13.10
C ALA A 198 3.85 11.80 14.56
N SER A 199 3.51 13.05 14.87
CA SER A 199 3.00 13.50 16.18
C SER A 199 1.48 13.45 16.30
N ARG A 200 0.77 13.18 15.19
CA ARG A 200 -0.69 13.13 15.10
C ARG A 200 -1.15 11.95 14.24
N TYR A 201 -2.38 11.53 14.46
CA TYR A 201 -3.07 10.53 13.66
C TYR A 201 -4.53 10.95 13.44
N THR A 202 -5.23 10.31 12.53
CA THR A 202 -6.67 10.50 12.31
C THR A 202 -7.45 9.44 13.08
N PRO A 203 -8.09 9.75 14.23
CA PRO A 203 -8.96 8.81 14.93
C PRO A 203 -10.19 8.48 14.09
N THR A 204 -10.70 7.26 14.25
CA THR A 204 -11.81 6.73 13.47
C THR A 204 -13.03 6.41 14.32
N VAL A 205 -14.22 6.37 13.69
CA VAL A 205 -15.44 5.77 14.21
C VAL A 205 -15.57 4.31 13.75
N PRO A 206 -16.53 3.51 14.24
CA PRO A 206 -16.82 2.20 13.68
C PRO A 206 -16.97 2.24 12.16
N GLY A 207 -16.36 1.26 11.46
CA GLY A 207 -16.23 1.28 10.00
C GLY A 207 -14.95 1.96 9.53
N SER A 208 -14.04 2.33 10.45
CA SER A 208 -12.71 2.90 10.16
C SER A 208 -12.76 4.21 9.34
N ILE A 209 -13.82 5.00 9.51
CA ILE A 209 -13.94 6.33 8.89
C ILE A 209 -13.37 7.38 9.86
N PRO A 210 -12.45 8.26 9.41
CA PRO A 210 -11.92 9.34 10.22
C PRO A 210 -13.00 10.27 10.77
N THR A 211 -12.78 10.76 11.99
CA THR A 211 -13.67 11.74 12.63
C THR A 211 -13.48 13.17 12.09
N GLY A 212 -12.41 13.42 11.33
CA GLY A 212 -11.95 14.76 10.94
C GLY A 212 -10.95 15.38 11.93
N GLU A 213 -10.77 14.77 13.09
CA GLU A 213 -9.77 15.21 14.06
C GLU A 213 -8.35 14.80 13.64
N LEU A 214 -7.36 15.62 13.99
CA LEU A 214 -5.93 15.30 13.95
C LEU A 214 -5.45 15.18 15.39
N ALA A 215 -5.70 14.02 16.02
CA ALA A 215 -5.42 13.79 17.44
C ALA A 215 -3.93 13.62 17.70
N PRO A 216 -3.39 14.11 18.84
CA PRO A 216 -2.01 13.85 19.22
C PRO A 216 -1.81 12.37 19.56
N VAL A 217 -0.64 11.83 19.20
CA VAL A 217 -0.26 10.46 19.60
C VAL A 217 0.24 10.39 21.04
N GLU A 218 0.74 11.50 21.58
CA GLU A 218 1.39 11.57 22.89
C GLU A 218 0.49 11.06 24.00
N GLY A 219 1.04 10.22 24.90
CA GLY A 219 0.31 9.64 26.01
C GLY A 219 -0.68 8.52 25.63
N THR A 220 -0.69 8.10 24.38
CA THR A 220 -1.57 7.04 23.87
C THR A 220 -0.77 5.84 23.32
N PRO A 221 -1.40 4.67 23.12
CA PRO A 221 -0.76 3.55 22.41
C PRO A 221 -0.38 3.86 20.96
N MET A 222 -0.93 4.96 20.37
CA MET A 222 -0.62 5.39 19.02
C MET A 222 0.74 6.10 18.93
N ASP A 223 1.42 6.36 20.07
CA ASP A 223 2.75 6.98 20.08
C ASP A 223 3.85 5.96 19.72
N LEU A 224 4.17 5.91 18.44
CA LEU A 224 5.21 5.06 17.87
C LEU A 224 6.49 5.83 17.53
N ARG A 225 6.63 7.09 17.98
CA ARG A 225 7.77 7.97 17.65
C ARG A 225 9.11 7.47 18.15
N GLN A 226 9.15 6.66 19.21
CA GLN A 226 10.38 6.14 19.81
C GLN A 226 10.81 4.77 19.26
N GLY A 227 9.99 4.15 18.44
CA GLY A 227 10.24 2.80 17.94
C GLY A 227 9.98 1.72 18.98
N LEU A 228 8.92 0.94 18.75
CA LEU A 228 8.46 -0.11 19.68
C LEU A 228 8.19 -1.41 18.91
N PRO A 229 8.29 -2.58 19.58
CA PRO A 229 7.76 -3.81 19.01
C PRO A 229 6.28 -3.66 18.64
N ILE A 230 5.90 -4.09 17.44
CA ILE A 230 4.51 -3.99 16.94
C ILE A 230 3.54 -4.64 17.94
N GLY A 231 3.92 -5.78 18.51
CA GLY A 231 3.10 -6.52 19.49
C GLY A 231 3.03 -5.88 20.88
N GLN A 232 3.84 -4.86 21.18
CA GLN A 232 3.94 -4.36 22.55
C GLN A 232 2.65 -3.68 23.02
N ARG A 233 1.95 -2.95 22.13
CA ARG A 233 0.76 -2.17 22.45
C ARG A 233 -0.45 -2.49 21.58
N VAL A 234 -0.30 -3.34 20.58
CA VAL A 234 -1.31 -3.60 19.55
C VAL A 234 -2.64 -4.15 20.09
N ASP A 235 -2.62 -4.74 21.29
CA ASP A 235 -3.79 -5.28 21.98
C ASP A 235 -4.12 -4.51 23.29
N GLU A 236 -3.58 -3.30 23.48
CA GLU A 236 -3.97 -2.47 24.63
C GLU A 236 -5.46 -2.10 24.57
N ASP A 237 -6.09 -2.00 25.74
CA ASP A 237 -7.48 -1.57 25.88
C ASP A 237 -7.60 -0.06 25.59
N PHE A 238 -7.51 0.25 24.32
CA PHE A 238 -7.64 1.59 23.78
C PHE A 238 -8.69 1.56 22.67
N PRO A 239 -9.71 2.43 22.69
CA PRO A 239 -10.87 2.34 21.80
C PRO A 239 -10.51 2.19 20.30
N GLN A 240 -9.49 2.91 19.84
CA GLN A 240 -9.05 2.84 18.45
C GLN A 240 -8.47 1.46 18.10
N LEU A 241 -7.64 0.90 18.96
CA LEU A 241 -7.05 -0.43 18.75
C LEU A 241 -8.08 -1.54 18.87
N THR A 242 -8.96 -1.45 19.87
CA THR A 242 -10.04 -2.43 20.09
C THR A 242 -10.97 -2.50 18.87
N MET A 243 -11.35 -1.33 18.33
CA MET A 243 -12.26 -1.21 17.19
C MET A 243 -11.65 -1.76 15.90
N ALA A 244 -10.36 -1.52 15.67
CA ALA A 244 -9.64 -1.98 14.46
C ALA A 244 -9.00 -3.38 14.61
N GLY A 245 -9.08 -4.01 15.79
CA GLY A 245 -8.42 -5.28 16.09
C GLY A 245 -6.89 -5.19 16.15
N GLY A 246 -6.34 -3.97 16.30
CA GLY A 246 -4.93 -3.62 16.29
C GLY A 246 -4.69 -2.28 15.60
N TYR A 247 -3.47 -2.03 15.10
CA TYR A 247 -3.20 -0.83 14.31
C TYR A 247 -3.82 -0.97 12.91
N ASP A 248 -4.61 0.01 12.53
CA ASP A 248 -5.16 0.23 11.18
C ASP A 248 -5.61 1.69 11.07
N HIS A 249 -4.64 2.60 11.14
CA HIS A 249 -4.90 4.03 11.21
C HIS A 249 -3.93 4.80 10.31
N ASN A 250 -4.31 6.02 9.97
CA ASN A 250 -3.46 6.95 9.25
C ASN A 250 -2.71 7.86 10.23
N TRP A 251 -1.39 7.87 10.17
CA TRP A 251 -0.52 8.83 10.84
C TRP A 251 -0.22 10.01 9.93
N CYS A 252 -0.36 11.22 10.48
CA CYS A 252 -0.07 12.48 9.79
C CYS A 252 1.44 12.73 9.85
N ILE A 253 2.14 12.60 8.74
CA ILE A 253 3.60 12.76 8.68
C ILE A 253 3.97 14.20 9.05
N ASP A 254 4.84 14.36 10.05
CA ASP A 254 5.27 15.67 10.52
C ASP A 254 5.98 16.46 9.40
N ASP A 255 5.72 17.77 9.36
CA ASP A 255 6.32 18.72 8.42
C ASP A 255 6.15 18.34 6.93
N SER A 256 5.10 17.59 6.54
CA SER A 256 4.88 17.22 5.16
C SER A 256 4.58 18.46 4.30
N ASP A 257 5.38 18.65 3.23
CA ASP A 257 5.32 19.76 2.28
C ASP A 257 5.32 19.32 0.82
N GLY A 258 5.11 18.00 0.60
CA GLY A 258 5.18 17.36 -0.72
C GLY A 258 6.60 17.00 -1.17
N SER A 259 7.64 17.34 -0.40
CA SER A 259 9.00 16.83 -0.63
C SER A 259 9.16 15.42 -0.06
N LEU A 260 10.15 14.68 -0.57
CA LEU A 260 10.46 13.33 -0.10
C LEU A 260 11.02 13.38 1.32
N ARG A 261 10.35 12.71 2.28
CA ARG A 261 10.75 12.66 3.68
C ARG A 261 10.50 11.32 4.32
N LEU A 262 11.17 11.04 5.44
CA LEU A 262 10.99 9.83 6.22
C LEU A 262 9.60 9.82 6.85
N ALA A 263 8.83 8.78 6.58
CA ALA A 263 7.53 8.52 7.19
C ALA A 263 7.61 7.47 8.31
N ALA A 264 8.39 6.41 8.07
CA ALA A 264 8.49 5.27 8.98
C ALA A 264 9.85 4.59 8.91
N ARG A 265 10.22 3.95 10.02
CA ARG A 265 11.34 2.99 10.10
C ARG A 265 10.82 1.72 10.75
N ALA A 266 11.09 0.57 10.14
CA ALA A 266 10.77 -0.74 10.71
C ALA A 266 12.04 -1.61 10.72
N TRP A 267 12.16 -2.54 11.69
CA TRP A 267 13.31 -3.44 11.71
C TRP A 267 13.01 -4.76 12.41
N SER A 268 13.75 -5.78 11.99
CA SER A 268 13.78 -7.10 12.62
C SER A 268 15.12 -7.35 13.31
N LYS A 269 15.09 -7.67 14.59
CA LYS A 269 16.30 -8.10 15.31
C LYS A 269 16.79 -9.47 14.88
N GLU A 270 15.93 -10.29 14.28
CA GLU A 270 16.25 -11.64 13.84
C GLU A 270 17.18 -11.62 12.63
N THR A 271 16.77 -10.91 11.59
CA THR A 271 17.52 -10.80 10.33
C THR A 271 18.50 -9.63 10.30
N GLY A 272 18.34 -8.64 11.21
CA GLY A 272 19.02 -7.36 11.18
C GLY A 272 18.54 -6.42 10.10
N ILE A 273 17.52 -6.80 9.32
CA ILE A 273 16.97 -5.95 8.25
C ILE A 273 16.28 -4.74 8.87
N VAL A 274 16.66 -3.57 8.35
CA VAL A 274 16.04 -2.27 8.62
C VAL A 274 15.40 -1.78 7.33
N MET A 275 14.17 -1.32 7.40
CA MET A 275 13.44 -0.70 6.29
C MET A 275 13.05 0.72 6.69
N GLU A 276 13.42 1.69 5.87
CA GLU A 276 12.91 3.06 5.95
C GLU A 276 11.90 3.30 4.83
N THR A 277 10.77 3.90 5.17
CA THR A 277 9.75 4.33 4.21
C THR A 277 9.81 5.84 4.06
N TRP A 278 10.15 6.30 2.87
CA TRP A 278 10.21 7.71 2.48
C TRP A 278 9.09 8.02 1.50
N THR A 279 8.46 9.20 1.62
CA THR A 279 7.34 9.55 0.74
C THR A 279 7.17 11.06 0.56
N THR A 280 6.51 11.42 -0.53
CA THR A 280 5.99 12.77 -0.78
C THR A 280 4.54 12.94 -0.31
N GLN A 281 3.93 11.89 0.24
CA GLN A 281 2.56 11.89 0.73
C GLN A 281 2.46 12.52 2.14
N PRO A 282 1.30 13.10 2.51
CA PRO A 282 1.11 13.73 3.82
C PRO A 282 0.86 12.74 4.95
N GLY A 283 0.51 11.49 4.65
CA GLY A 283 0.15 10.48 5.62
C GLY A 283 0.67 9.10 5.28
N VAL A 284 0.65 8.23 6.28
CA VAL A 284 0.95 6.81 6.17
C VAL A 284 -0.05 6.00 6.98
N GLN A 285 -0.79 5.12 6.32
CA GLN A 285 -1.56 4.09 7.01
C GLN A 285 -0.59 3.02 7.49
N PHE A 286 -0.53 2.83 8.81
CA PHE A 286 0.12 1.66 9.40
C PHE A 286 -0.96 0.64 9.75
N TYR A 287 -0.88 -0.51 9.08
CA TYR A 287 -1.78 -1.63 9.28
C TYR A 287 -1.00 -2.86 9.75
N SER A 288 -1.34 -3.39 10.92
CA SER A 288 -0.62 -4.51 11.54
C SER A 288 -1.09 -5.90 11.06
N GLY A 289 -1.82 -5.99 9.93
CA GLY A 289 -2.24 -7.27 9.34
C GLY A 289 -3.28 -8.01 10.18
N ASN A 290 -4.24 -7.28 10.74
CA ASN A 290 -5.19 -7.80 11.73
C ASN A 290 -6.17 -8.85 11.17
N TYR A 291 -6.43 -8.83 9.85
CA TYR A 291 -7.47 -9.62 9.18
C TYR A 291 -6.93 -10.51 8.05
N LEU A 292 -5.70 -11.03 8.20
CA LEU A 292 -5.11 -11.94 7.21
C LEU A 292 -5.65 -13.38 7.30
N ASP A 293 -6.36 -13.73 8.36
CA ASP A 293 -6.98 -15.05 8.49
C ASP A 293 -7.93 -15.32 7.31
N GLY A 294 -7.91 -16.57 6.81
CA GLY A 294 -8.69 -16.98 5.65
C GLY A 294 -8.07 -16.67 4.29
N CYS A 295 -6.87 -16.05 4.27
CA CYS A 295 -6.09 -15.95 3.03
C CYS A 295 -5.82 -17.33 2.43
N PRO A 296 -5.70 -17.45 1.08
CA PRO A 296 -5.05 -18.59 0.46
C PRO A 296 -3.64 -18.82 1.03
N ALA A 297 -3.13 -20.03 0.89
CA ALA A 297 -1.73 -20.31 1.27
C ALA A 297 -0.80 -19.41 0.45
N GLY A 298 0.11 -18.75 1.14
CA GLY A 298 1.10 -17.86 0.54
C GLY A 298 2.21 -18.62 -0.21
N LYS A 299 3.22 -17.87 -0.67
CA LYS A 299 4.38 -18.43 -1.37
C LYS A 299 4.97 -19.62 -0.61
N GLY A 300 5.29 -20.71 -1.34
CA GLY A 300 5.82 -21.92 -0.75
C GLY A 300 4.89 -22.61 0.27
N GLY A 301 3.58 -22.31 0.25
CA GLY A 301 2.59 -22.89 1.16
C GLY A 301 2.54 -22.21 2.55
N ALA A 302 3.10 -21.01 2.72
CA ALA A 302 3.10 -20.29 3.99
C ALA A 302 1.66 -19.98 4.46
N PRO A 303 1.27 -20.30 5.72
CA PRO A 303 -0.09 -20.13 6.20
C PRO A 303 -0.32 -18.72 6.71
N TYR A 304 -0.45 -17.75 5.83
CA TYR A 304 -0.68 -16.36 6.24
C TYR A 304 -1.89 -16.23 7.17
N ALA A 305 -1.67 -15.68 8.34
CA ALA A 305 -2.64 -15.52 9.40
C ALA A 305 -2.53 -14.13 10.03
N LYS A 306 -3.38 -13.83 11.00
CA LYS A 306 -3.39 -12.55 11.72
C LYS A 306 -1.98 -12.10 12.10
N ARG A 307 -1.64 -10.86 11.72
CA ARG A 307 -0.35 -10.20 12.02
C ARG A 307 0.88 -10.89 11.40
N TRP A 308 0.70 -11.61 10.30
CA TRP A 308 1.81 -12.24 9.59
C TRP A 308 2.62 -11.25 8.74
N GLY A 309 2.05 -10.08 8.46
CA GLY A 309 2.68 -8.96 7.77
C GLY A 309 2.09 -7.63 8.21
N PHE A 310 2.81 -6.54 7.98
CA PHE A 310 2.33 -5.18 8.21
C PHE A 310 2.41 -4.35 6.92
N CYS A 311 1.53 -3.35 6.79
CA CYS A 311 1.54 -2.41 5.66
C CYS A 311 1.94 -1.01 6.10
N LEU A 312 2.63 -0.29 5.20
CA LEU A 312 2.91 1.14 5.29
C LEU A 312 2.43 1.78 3.98
N GLU A 313 1.15 2.12 3.95
CA GLU A 313 0.49 2.68 2.77
C GLU A 313 0.60 4.20 2.83
N THR A 314 1.53 4.77 2.07
CA THR A 314 1.69 6.22 2.01
C THR A 314 0.60 6.81 1.13
N GLN A 315 -0.12 7.80 1.64
CA GLN A 315 -1.36 8.29 1.03
C GLN A 315 -1.75 9.67 1.55
N HIS A 316 -2.74 10.30 0.92
CA HIS A 316 -3.55 11.33 1.56
C HIS A 316 -4.44 10.69 2.62
N TYR A 317 -4.92 11.51 3.57
CA TYR A 317 -5.71 10.95 4.68
C TYR A 317 -7.01 10.31 4.15
N PRO A 318 -7.44 9.18 4.75
CA PRO A 318 -8.72 8.56 4.39
C PRO A 318 -9.86 9.55 4.55
N ASP A 319 -10.91 9.41 3.74
CA ASP A 319 -12.11 10.22 3.77
C ASP A 319 -11.89 11.74 3.57
N SER A 320 -10.74 12.14 2.98
CA SER A 320 -10.42 13.55 2.74
C SER A 320 -11.53 14.35 2.01
N PRO A 321 -12.33 13.77 1.10
CA PRO A 321 -13.41 14.52 0.45
C PRO A 321 -14.45 15.09 1.42
N HIS A 322 -14.64 14.48 2.60
CA HIS A 322 -15.59 14.92 3.62
C HIS A 322 -14.97 15.85 4.68
N HIS A 323 -13.65 16.01 4.67
CA HIS A 323 -12.93 16.78 5.69
C HIS A 323 -12.11 17.92 5.07
N PRO A 324 -12.65 19.15 4.99
CA PRO A 324 -11.96 20.28 4.34
C PRO A 324 -10.65 20.71 5.03
N ASN A 325 -10.41 20.26 6.27
CA ASN A 325 -9.14 20.46 7.00
C ASN A 325 -8.08 19.39 6.67
N PHE A 326 -8.44 18.35 5.90
CA PHE A 326 -7.47 17.37 5.42
C PHE A 326 -6.83 17.82 4.09
N PRO A 327 -5.63 17.32 3.76
CA PRO A 327 -5.04 17.56 2.44
C PRO A 327 -5.98 17.10 1.31
N SER A 328 -6.19 17.97 0.33
CA SER A 328 -7.13 17.71 -0.77
C SER A 328 -6.66 16.57 -1.65
N THR A 329 -7.59 15.69 -2.02
CA THR A 329 -7.41 14.59 -2.99
C THR A 329 -7.99 14.92 -4.36
N VAL A 330 -8.49 16.15 -4.55
CA VAL A 330 -9.01 16.59 -5.85
C VAL A 330 -7.85 16.75 -6.84
N LEU A 331 -7.96 16.07 -7.97
CA LEU A 331 -7.11 16.24 -9.14
C LEU A 331 -7.86 17.10 -10.17
N PRO A 332 -7.46 18.36 -10.38
CA PRO A 332 -8.08 19.22 -11.37
C PRO A 332 -7.87 18.68 -12.78
N ALA A 333 -8.83 18.96 -13.67
CA ALA A 333 -8.76 18.60 -15.10
C ALA A 333 -7.44 19.06 -15.74
N GLY A 334 -6.75 18.12 -16.37
CA GLY A 334 -5.48 18.40 -17.04
C GLY A 334 -4.27 18.59 -16.12
N ALA A 335 -4.45 18.70 -14.80
CA ALA A 335 -3.34 18.70 -13.85
C ALA A 335 -2.68 17.32 -13.76
N GLU A 336 -1.42 17.29 -13.35
CA GLU A 336 -0.69 16.03 -13.11
C GLU A 336 -0.66 15.70 -11.63
N TYR A 337 -1.19 14.53 -11.27
CA TYR A 337 -0.92 13.88 -9.99
C TYR A 337 0.47 13.26 -10.03
N ARG A 338 1.30 13.54 -9.02
CA ARG A 338 2.66 13.02 -8.94
C ARG A 338 3.01 12.72 -7.50
N GLN A 339 3.36 11.47 -7.22
CA GLN A 339 3.75 10.99 -5.89
C GLN A 339 4.90 10.00 -5.98
N THR A 340 5.66 9.88 -4.89
CA THR A 340 6.78 8.93 -4.78
C THR A 340 6.78 8.29 -3.40
N THR A 341 7.02 6.98 -3.36
CA THR A 341 7.30 6.21 -2.15
C THR A 341 8.58 5.42 -2.37
N GLU A 342 9.46 5.44 -1.37
CA GLU A 342 10.69 4.64 -1.39
C GLU A 342 10.76 3.77 -0.15
N TYR A 343 11.05 2.49 -0.36
CA TYR A 343 11.39 1.54 0.69
C TYR A 343 12.90 1.28 0.60
N ARG A 344 13.65 1.86 1.55
CA ARG A 344 15.13 1.73 1.61
C ARG A 344 15.49 0.69 2.65
N PHE A 345 16.42 -0.19 2.31
CA PHE A 345 16.83 -1.31 3.16
C PHE A 345 18.29 -1.20 3.55
N ALA A 346 18.57 -1.56 4.80
CA ALA A 346 19.91 -1.76 5.34
C ALA A 346 19.89 -3.03 6.22
N ALA A 347 21.07 -3.54 6.58
CA ALA A 347 21.22 -4.61 7.55
C ALA A 347 22.17 -4.17 8.67
N GLU A 348 21.71 -4.24 9.95
CA GLU A 348 22.45 -3.83 11.16
C GLU A 348 22.72 -5.01 12.09
#